data_1b9690b7682ea97e04c6a933d54f2f7e
#
_entry.id   1b9690b7682ea97e04c6a933d54f2f7e
#
_cell.length_a   1.000
_cell.length_b   1.000
_cell.length_c   1.000
_cell.angle_alpha   90.00
_cell.angle_beta   90.00
_cell.angle_gamma   90.00
#
_symmetry.space_group_name_H-M   'P 1'
#
loop_
_entity.id
_entity.type
_entity.pdbx_description
1 polymer ?
#
loop_
_entity_poly.entity_id
_entity_poly.type
_entity_poly.pdbx_seq_one_letter_code
_entity_poly.pdbx_strand_id
1 'polypeptide(L)'
;SLIRKSTKIGLSTYIKCKEVRHIEAQQIENLFAGNIRNLLMDAKLDYDKLYEIRLRVGRPLFLTYDGGECFLRKPGQEQYLVTTEDLKETLEYVTGYSLYAYEDEIRQGFISVQGGHRVGVTGKVVLDRGRIMGMKYISCINVRLAHEIQGCADKVMPYIRTEKWVANTLIISPPRCGKTTLLRDIIRQLSNGWANTQGLTIGVVDERSEL
;
A
#
# COMPACT_ATOMS: atom_id res chain seq x y z
N SER A 1 -11.37 -38.36 -22.09
CA SER A 1 -10.80 -38.24 -20.74
C SER A 1 -9.63 -37.24 -20.77
N LEU A 2 -9.90 -35.99 -20.41
CA LEU A 2 -8.89 -34.95 -20.33
C LEU A 2 -8.38 -34.87 -18.89
N ILE A 3 -7.34 -35.64 -18.58
CA ILE A 3 -6.57 -35.43 -17.35
C ILE A 3 -5.61 -34.29 -17.62
N ARG A 4 -5.95 -33.09 -17.15
CA ARG A 4 -5.01 -31.93 -17.12
C ARG A 4 -3.96 -32.23 -16.06
N LYS A 5 -2.71 -32.39 -16.49
CA LYS A 5 -1.56 -32.44 -15.58
C LYS A 5 -1.45 -31.11 -14.82
N SER A 6 -1.76 -31.11 -13.55
CA SER A 6 -1.49 -29.98 -12.64
C SER A 6 0.00 -30.02 -12.30
N THR A 7 0.77 -29.06 -12.80
CA THR A 7 2.18 -28.92 -12.43
C THR A 7 2.24 -28.17 -11.10
N LYS A 8 2.52 -28.88 -10.02
CA LYS A 8 2.82 -28.27 -8.71
C LYS A 8 4.24 -27.70 -8.77
N ILE A 9 4.36 -26.41 -8.84
CA ILE A 9 5.66 -25.74 -8.67
C ILE A 9 5.82 -25.41 -7.20
N GLY A 10 6.59 -26.20 -6.49
CA GLY A 10 6.97 -25.92 -5.12
C GLY A 10 8.07 -24.84 -5.09
N LEU A 11 7.70 -23.58 -5.12
CA LEU A 11 8.63 -22.47 -4.95
C LEU A 11 8.85 -22.18 -3.45
N SER A 12 9.74 -22.95 -2.84
CA SER A 12 10.34 -22.65 -1.52
C SER A 12 11.55 -21.72 -1.65
N THR A 13 11.57 -20.83 -2.62
CA THR A 13 12.71 -19.93 -2.81
C THR A 13 12.27 -18.50 -2.50
N TYR A 14 12.89 -17.87 -1.52
CA TYR A 14 12.83 -16.44 -1.31
C TYR A 14 13.24 -15.75 -2.61
N ILE A 15 12.28 -15.16 -3.31
CA ILE A 15 12.55 -14.39 -4.52
C ILE A 15 13.12 -13.05 -4.07
N LYS A 16 14.43 -12.88 -4.19
CA LYS A 16 15.09 -11.59 -4.06
C LYS A 16 14.83 -10.81 -5.33
N CYS A 17 13.77 -10.04 -5.37
CA CYS A 17 13.48 -9.14 -6.49
C CYS A 17 14.35 -7.89 -6.41
N LYS A 18 14.86 -7.44 -7.55
CA LYS A 18 15.92 -6.42 -7.62
C LYS A 18 15.46 -5.02 -8.01
N GLU A 19 14.22 -4.83 -8.43
CA GLU A 19 13.75 -3.51 -8.88
C GLU A 19 12.44 -3.15 -8.18
N VAL A 20 12.49 -2.03 -7.47
CA VAL A 20 11.33 -1.36 -6.87
C VAL A 20 10.93 -0.22 -7.80
N ARG A 21 9.66 -0.10 -8.15
CA ARG A 21 9.17 1.07 -8.89
C ARG A 21 9.19 2.28 -7.97
N HIS A 22 9.57 3.44 -8.51
CA HIS A 22 9.44 4.70 -7.82
C HIS A 22 7.98 4.94 -7.42
N ILE A 23 7.77 5.11 -6.13
CA ILE A 23 6.50 5.61 -5.60
C ILE A 23 6.40 7.07 -6.04
N GLU A 24 5.27 7.45 -6.64
CA GLU A 24 5.02 8.85 -6.95
C GLU A 24 4.86 9.64 -5.64
N ALA A 25 5.91 10.33 -5.23
CA ALA A 25 5.97 11.11 -3.99
C ALA A 25 4.73 11.98 -3.81
N GLN A 26 4.29 12.65 -4.88
CA GLN A 26 3.14 13.54 -4.87
C GLN A 26 1.83 12.84 -4.50
N GLN A 27 1.63 11.59 -4.90
CA GLN A 27 0.42 10.83 -4.52
C GLN A 27 0.37 10.59 -3.01
N ILE A 28 1.51 10.27 -2.41
CA ILE A 28 1.62 10.08 -0.97
C ILE A 28 1.47 11.41 -0.21
N GLU A 29 2.18 12.44 -0.65
CA GLU A 29 2.15 13.76 -0.02
C GLU A 29 0.75 14.36 -0.03
N ASN A 30 -0.04 14.13 -1.09
CA ASN A 30 -1.42 14.59 -1.20
C ASN A 30 -2.40 13.95 -0.19
N LEU A 31 -2.02 12.85 0.46
CA LEU A 31 -2.83 12.26 1.53
C LEU A 31 -2.79 13.08 2.83
N PHE A 32 -1.83 13.98 2.99
CA PHE A 32 -1.57 14.67 4.26
C PHE A 32 -2.07 16.11 4.27
N ALA A 33 -2.40 16.58 5.48
CA ALA A 33 -2.66 17.99 5.78
C ALA A 33 -1.57 18.91 5.23
N GLY A 34 -1.94 20.13 4.87
CA GLY A 34 -1.02 21.09 4.23
C GLY A 34 0.30 21.29 4.97
N ASN A 35 0.27 21.42 6.29
CA ASN A 35 1.48 21.55 7.11
C ASN A 35 2.38 20.32 7.01
N ILE A 36 1.80 19.13 7.11
CA ILE A 36 2.52 17.85 7.03
C ILE A 36 3.07 17.65 5.63
N ARG A 37 2.27 17.93 4.58
CA ARG A 37 2.68 17.85 3.18
C ARG A 37 3.92 18.70 2.93
N ASN A 38 3.91 19.96 3.36
CA ASN A 38 5.06 20.86 3.19
C ASN A 38 6.31 20.33 3.89
N LEU A 39 6.16 19.73 5.09
CA LEU A 39 7.27 19.11 5.80
C LEU A 39 7.87 17.93 5.03
N LEU A 40 7.01 17.06 4.43
CA LEU A 40 7.45 15.92 3.64
C LEU A 40 8.15 16.37 2.35
N MET A 41 7.56 17.30 1.61
CA MET A 41 8.15 17.86 0.38
C MET A 41 9.52 18.51 0.62
N ASP A 42 9.66 19.31 1.69
CA ASP A 42 10.91 19.96 2.03
C ASP A 42 12.00 18.97 2.46
N ALA A 43 11.61 17.83 3.03
CA ALA A 43 12.54 16.81 3.50
C ALA A 43 13.17 15.98 2.37
N LYS A 44 12.63 16.06 1.14
CA LYS A 44 13.11 15.32 -0.05
C LYS A 44 13.34 13.84 0.25
N LEU A 45 12.31 13.19 0.76
CA LEU A 45 12.36 11.80 1.21
C LEU A 45 12.57 10.82 0.03
N ASP A 46 13.29 9.75 0.28
CA ASP A 46 13.37 8.59 -0.62
C ASP A 46 12.18 7.66 -0.34
N TYR A 47 11.07 7.86 -1.07
CA TYR A 47 9.84 7.10 -0.88
C TYR A 47 9.99 5.62 -1.22
N ASP A 48 10.97 5.23 -2.04
CA ASP A 48 11.22 3.83 -2.37
C ASP A 48 11.77 3.03 -1.17
N LYS A 49 12.33 3.74 -0.19
CA LYS A 49 12.84 3.15 1.07
C LYS A 49 11.97 3.45 2.28
N LEU A 50 10.91 4.24 2.11
CA LEU A 50 10.03 4.67 3.18
C LEU A 50 8.86 3.71 3.32
N TYR A 51 8.73 3.01 4.45
CA TYR A 51 7.67 2.02 4.68
C TYR A 51 6.45 2.57 5.41
N GLU A 52 6.68 3.56 6.29
CA GLU A 52 5.62 4.06 7.16
C GLU A 52 5.84 5.53 7.50
N ILE A 53 4.75 6.30 7.48
CA ILE A 53 4.68 7.67 8.00
C ILE A 53 3.63 7.67 9.10
N ARG A 54 4.03 8.03 10.33
CA ARG A 54 3.14 8.02 11.48
C ARG A 54 2.96 9.42 12.07
N LEU A 55 1.69 9.83 12.15
CA LEU A 55 1.25 11.06 12.79
C LEU A 55 0.65 10.72 14.15
N ARG A 56 1.14 11.35 15.20
CA ARG A 56 0.58 11.25 16.56
C ARG A 56 0.45 12.64 17.15
N VAL A 57 -0.72 13.01 17.65
CA VAL A 57 -0.96 14.33 18.27
C VAL A 57 0.07 14.61 19.36
N GLY A 58 0.66 15.81 19.33
CA GLY A 58 1.69 16.26 20.28
C GLY A 58 3.06 15.57 20.13
N ARG A 59 3.30 14.88 19.03
CA ARG A 59 4.58 14.24 18.73
C ARG A 59 5.09 14.68 17.36
N PRO A 60 6.42 14.64 17.14
CA PRO A 60 6.99 14.86 15.81
C PRO A 60 6.57 13.77 14.83
N LEU A 61 6.65 14.08 13.54
CA LEU A 61 6.44 13.13 12.47
C LEU A 61 7.45 11.98 12.59
N PHE A 62 6.94 10.76 12.59
CA PHE A 62 7.75 9.56 12.73
C PHE A 62 7.77 8.80 11.40
N LEU A 63 8.95 8.41 10.96
CA LEU A 63 9.21 7.73 9.70
C LEU A 63 9.91 6.40 9.94
N THR A 64 9.48 5.36 9.20
CA THR A 64 10.14 4.04 9.19
C THR A 64 10.71 3.79 7.81
N TYR A 65 12.01 3.58 7.73
CA TYR A 65 12.80 3.30 6.53
C TYR A 65 13.36 1.89 6.51
N ASP A 66 13.88 1.50 5.34
CA ASP A 66 14.74 0.32 5.22
C ASP A 66 16.02 0.55 6.05
N GLY A 67 16.08 -0.12 7.20
CA GLY A 67 17.21 -0.02 8.14
C GLY A 67 17.00 0.82 9.38
N GLY A 68 15.81 1.38 9.61
CA GLY A 68 15.56 2.06 10.88
C GLY A 68 14.39 3.01 10.94
N GLU A 69 14.28 3.64 12.06
CA GLU A 69 13.19 4.58 12.39
C GLU A 69 13.78 5.95 12.77
N CYS A 70 13.12 7.02 12.38
CA CYS A 70 13.54 8.37 12.75
C CYS A 70 12.35 9.33 12.91
N PHE A 71 12.60 10.42 13.62
CA PHE A 71 11.71 11.58 13.62
C PHE A 71 12.15 12.56 12.55
N LEU A 72 11.19 13.09 11.79
CA LEU A 72 11.47 14.15 10.82
C LEU A 72 11.85 15.42 11.56
N ARG A 73 13.06 15.93 11.27
CA ARG A 73 13.58 17.17 11.84
C ARG A 73 14.12 18.05 10.73
N LYS A 74 13.81 19.34 10.79
CA LYS A 74 14.49 20.35 9.95
C LYS A 74 15.69 20.91 10.70
N PRO A 75 16.89 20.90 10.12
CA PRO A 75 18.05 21.56 10.74
C PRO A 75 17.79 23.03 11.03
N GLY A 76 18.08 23.47 12.25
CA GLY A 76 17.97 24.89 12.64
C GLY A 76 16.54 25.39 12.88
N GLN A 77 15.52 24.52 12.87
CA GLN A 77 14.14 24.88 13.18
C GLN A 77 13.63 24.14 14.42
N GLU A 78 12.66 24.77 15.11
CA GLU A 78 11.89 24.09 16.14
C GLU A 78 11.17 22.87 15.56
N GLN A 79 11.14 21.78 16.31
CA GLN A 79 10.55 20.54 15.84
C GLN A 79 9.02 20.70 15.75
N TYR A 80 8.47 20.49 14.55
CA TYR A 80 7.03 20.51 14.35
C TYR A 80 6.36 19.37 15.11
N LEU A 81 5.37 19.69 15.91
CA LEU A 81 4.53 18.72 16.62
C LEU A 81 3.19 18.61 15.91
N VAL A 82 2.81 17.39 15.57
CA VAL A 82 1.55 17.08 14.90
C VAL A 82 0.37 17.54 15.75
N THR A 83 -0.56 18.25 15.16
CA THR A 83 -1.75 18.78 15.81
C THR A 83 -2.99 17.90 15.59
N THR A 84 -4.06 18.15 16.30
CA THR A 84 -5.36 17.49 16.06
C THR A 84 -5.93 17.89 14.72
N GLU A 85 -5.71 19.13 14.29
CA GLU A 85 -6.13 19.67 13.01
C GLU A 85 -5.42 18.96 11.83
N ASP A 86 -4.12 18.69 11.97
CA ASP A 86 -3.39 17.92 10.95
C ASP A 86 -3.97 16.53 10.75
N LEU A 87 -4.38 15.85 11.83
CA LEU A 87 -5.00 14.53 11.70
C LEU A 87 -6.39 14.62 11.05
N LYS A 88 -7.18 15.61 11.44
CA LYS A 88 -8.52 15.81 10.88
C LYS A 88 -8.43 16.09 9.38
N GLU A 89 -7.62 17.05 8.97
CA GLU A 89 -7.42 17.41 7.56
C GLU A 89 -6.84 16.23 6.76
N THR A 90 -5.87 15.49 7.33
CA THR A 90 -5.32 14.28 6.70
C THR A 90 -6.41 13.23 6.49
N LEU A 91 -7.29 13.02 7.46
CA LEU A 91 -8.38 12.07 7.31
C LEU A 91 -9.38 12.52 6.23
N GLU A 92 -9.68 13.82 6.14
CA GLU A 92 -10.52 14.39 5.07
C GLU A 92 -9.92 14.14 3.68
N TYR A 93 -8.62 14.33 3.49
CA TYR A 93 -7.95 14.03 2.22
C TYR A 93 -7.94 12.54 1.90
N VAL A 94 -7.63 11.69 2.87
CA VAL A 94 -7.62 10.23 2.72
C VAL A 94 -8.99 9.70 2.30
N THR A 95 -10.07 10.29 2.80
CA THR A 95 -11.45 9.88 2.51
C THR A 95 -12.11 10.68 1.38
N GLY A 96 -11.36 11.55 0.70
CA GLY A 96 -11.91 12.43 -0.34
C GLY A 96 -13.09 13.26 0.16
N TYR A 97 -13.03 13.75 1.40
CA TYR A 97 -14.10 14.50 2.09
C TYR A 97 -15.40 13.72 2.31
N SER A 98 -15.39 12.39 2.15
CA SER A 98 -16.55 11.53 2.32
C SER A 98 -16.33 10.47 3.40
N LEU A 99 -16.25 10.87 4.65
CA LEU A 99 -16.09 9.96 5.79
C LEU A 99 -17.14 8.84 5.82
N TYR A 100 -18.35 9.14 5.39
CA TYR A 100 -19.47 8.19 5.32
C TYR A 100 -19.17 6.97 4.42
N ALA A 101 -18.48 7.20 3.30
CA ALA A 101 -18.13 6.13 2.37
C ALA A 101 -17.13 5.13 2.97
N TYR A 102 -16.40 5.51 4.01
CA TYR A 102 -15.34 4.72 4.64
C TYR A 102 -15.68 4.28 6.08
N GLU A 103 -16.95 4.38 6.51
CA GLU A 103 -17.33 4.02 7.89
C GLU A 103 -16.96 2.59 8.27
N ASP A 104 -17.15 1.63 7.37
CA ASP A 104 -16.85 0.22 7.65
C ASP A 104 -15.34 -0.02 7.76
N GLU A 105 -14.54 0.64 6.93
CA GLU A 105 -13.08 0.58 6.98
C GLU A 105 -12.53 1.25 8.24
N ILE A 106 -13.06 2.42 8.60
CA ILE A 106 -12.70 3.11 9.84
C ILE A 106 -13.07 2.26 11.07
N ARG A 107 -14.18 1.53 11.05
CA ARG A 107 -14.52 0.54 12.10
C ARG A 107 -13.50 -0.58 12.18
N GLN A 108 -12.94 -1.00 11.05
CA GLN A 108 -11.86 -2.00 11.00
C GLN A 108 -10.49 -1.42 11.38
N GLY A 109 -10.39 -0.09 11.51
CA GLY A 109 -9.18 0.61 11.92
C GLY A 109 -8.21 0.96 10.80
N PHE A 110 -8.57 0.76 9.53
CA PHE A 110 -7.73 1.16 8.40
C PHE A 110 -8.57 1.46 7.14
N ILE A 111 -8.03 2.32 6.29
CA ILE A 111 -8.55 2.70 4.98
C ILE A 111 -7.52 2.28 3.94
N SER A 112 -7.96 1.62 2.87
CA SER A 112 -7.11 1.36 1.70
C SER A 112 -7.22 2.54 0.72
N VAL A 113 -6.07 3.05 0.27
CA VAL A 113 -6.01 4.15 -0.70
C VAL A 113 -5.31 3.70 -1.97
N GLN A 114 -5.48 4.50 -3.04
CA GLN A 114 -4.91 4.23 -4.35
C GLN A 114 -3.41 3.90 -4.24
N GLY A 115 -2.92 2.94 -5.03
CA GLY A 115 -1.57 2.40 -4.93
C GLY A 115 -1.42 1.27 -3.92
N GLY A 116 -2.53 0.85 -3.26
CA GLY A 116 -2.53 -0.23 -2.27
C GLY A 116 -1.92 0.17 -0.93
N HIS A 117 -1.72 1.46 -0.71
CA HIS A 117 -1.27 1.95 0.59
C HIS A 117 -2.37 1.80 1.63
N ARG A 118 -1.99 1.63 2.90
CA ARG A 118 -2.94 1.46 3.99
C ARG A 118 -2.79 2.57 5.01
N VAL A 119 -3.90 3.22 5.33
CA VAL A 119 -3.99 4.27 6.32
C VAL A 119 -4.68 3.73 7.57
N GLY A 120 -3.90 3.35 8.57
CA GLY A 120 -4.41 2.95 9.88
C GLY A 120 -4.85 4.17 10.69
N VAL A 121 -6.00 4.08 11.32
CA VAL A 121 -6.57 5.15 12.13
C VAL A 121 -6.75 4.67 13.56
N THR A 122 -6.36 5.49 14.54
CA THR A 122 -6.51 5.19 15.96
C THR A 122 -7.17 6.36 16.68
N GLY A 123 -8.19 6.06 17.48
CA GLY A 123 -8.95 7.05 18.23
C GLY A 123 -9.80 6.39 19.30
N LYS A 124 -10.74 7.15 19.86
CA LYS A 124 -11.69 6.63 20.84
C LYS A 124 -12.84 5.92 20.13
N VAL A 125 -12.98 4.63 20.39
CA VAL A 125 -14.08 3.81 19.85
C VAL A 125 -15.41 4.22 20.49
N VAL A 126 -16.43 4.38 19.65
CA VAL A 126 -17.82 4.60 20.08
C VAL A 126 -18.56 3.28 19.99
N LEU A 127 -19.10 2.83 21.11
CA LEU A 127 -19.87 1.58 21.19
C LEU A 127 -21.35 1.89 21.37
N ASP A 128 -22.20 1.15 20.66
CA ASP A 128 -23.63 1.04 20.94
C ASP A 128 -23.98 -0.43 21.09
N ARG A 129 -24.59 -0.80 22.22
CA ARG A 129 -24.98 -2.17 22.58
C ARG A 129 -23.88 -3.21 22.34
N GLY A 130 -22.60 -2.83 22.64
CA GLY A 130 -21.43 -3.68 22.46
C GLY A 130 -20.91 -3.79 21.01
N ARG A 131 -21.50 -3.06 20.07
CA ARG A 131 -21.02 -2.99 18.68
C ARG A 131 -20.23 -1.70 18.44
N ILE A 132 -19.16 -1.80 17.68
CA ILE A 132 -18.39 -0.63 17.25
C ILE A 132 -19.22 0.15 16.24
N MET A 133 -19.59 1.39 16.59
CA MET A 133 -20.35 2.29 15.73
C MET A 133 -19.43 3.23 14.93
N GLY A 134 -18.22 3.42 15.40
CA GLY A 134 -17.26 4.30 14.74
C GLY A 134 -16.13 4.70 15.68
N MET A 135 -15.36 5.68 15.25
CA MET A 135 -14.20 6.20 15.98
C MET A 135 -14.30 7.72 16.11
N LYS A 136 -14.04 8.24 17.29
CA LYS A 136 -13.97 9.69 17.57
C LYS A 136 -12.61 10.04 18.16
N TYR A 137 -12.28 11.35 18.19
CA TYR A 137 -11.04 11.83 18.78
C TYR A 137 -9.83 11.07 18.26
N ILE A 138 -9.65 11.12 16.91
CA ILE A 138 -8.50 10.51 16.25
C ILE A 138 -7.22 11.05 16.88
N SER A 139 -6.36 10.16 17.34
CA SER A 139 -5.11 10.48 18.04
C SER A 139 -3.86 10.06 17.29
N CYS A 140 -4.01 9.16 16.32
CA CYS A 140 -2.91 8.69 15.48
C CYS A 140 -3.44 8.28 14.11
N ILE A 141 -2.67 8.65 13.08
CA ILE A 141 -2.80 8.12 11.72
C ILE A 141 -1.46 7.51 11.32
N ASN A 142 -1.54 6.32 10.71
CA ASN A 142 -0.37 5.57 10.29
C ASN A 142 -0.50 5.18 8.82
N VAL A 143 0.27 5.83 7.96
CA VAL A 143 0.28 5.57 6.52
C VAL A 143 1.38 4.56 6.20
N ARG A 144 0.98 3.35 5.81
CA ARG A 144 1.90 2.30 5.35
C ARG A 144 1.97 2.31 3.85
N LEU A 145 3.18 2.43 3.33
CA LEU A 145 3.43 2.49 1.91
C LEU A 145 3.56 1.06 1.33
N ALA A 146 2.79 0.80 0.30
CA ALA A 146 2.93 -0.42 -0.48
C ALA A 146 3.99 -0.19 -1.56
N HIS A 147 4.96 -1.09 -1.65
CA HIS A 147 6.00 -1.05 -2.67
C HIS A 147 5.69 -2.06 -3.76
N GLU A 148 5.82 -1.65 -5.02
CA GLU A 148 5.82 -2.58 -6.13
C GLU A 148 7.20 -3.24 -6.26
N ILE A 149 7.19 -4.54 -6.41
CA ILE A 149 8.41 -5.32 -6.65
C ILE A 149 8.34 -5.86 -8.07
N GLN A 150 9.02 -5.21 -9.01
CA GLN A 150 9.09 -5.66 -10.39
C GLN A 150 10.00 -6.88 -10.54
N GLY A 151 9.67 -7.74 -11.51
CA GLY A 151 10.43 -8.96 -11.79
C GLY A 151 10.19 -10.10 -10.80
N CYS A 152 9.33 -9.92 -9.80
CA CYS A 152 9.01 -11.01 -8.89
C CYS A 152 8.23 -12.15 -9.56
N ALA A 153 7.56 -11.86 -10.68
CA ALA A 153 6.86 -12.85 -11.48
C ALA A 153 7.72 -13.53 -12.56
N ASP A 154 8.94 -13.08 -12.82
CA ASP A 154 9.78 -13.57 -13.93
C ASP A 154 9.91 -15.10 -13.95
N LYS A 155 10.04 -15.71 -12.79
CA LYS A 155 10.17 -17.18 -12.67
C LYS A 155 8.87 -17.93 -12.95
N VAL A 156 7.72 -17.30 -12.83
CA VAL A 156 6.42 -17.94 -13.02
C VAL A 156 5.81 -17.59 -14.37
N MET A 157 6.17 -16.48 -14.96
CA MET A 157 5.67 -16.04 -16.28
C MET A 157 5.78 -17.11 -17.37
N PRO A 158 6.88 -17.87 -17.51
CA PRO A 158 6.99 -18.92 -18.52
C PRO A 158 5.92 -20.03 -18.43
N TYR A 159 5.33 -20.21 -17.24
CA TYR A 159 4.26 -21.19 -17.01
C TYR A 159 2.86 -20.58 -17.18
N ILE A 160 2.74 -19.27 -17.08
CA ILE A 160 1.47 -18.53 -17.17
C ILE A 160 1.21 -18.07 -18.60
N ARG A 161 2.24 -17.53 -19.29
CA ARG A 161 2.13 -16.94 -20.63
C ARG A 161 2.88 -17.74 -21.67
N THR A 162 2.18 -18.15 -22.71
CA THR A 162 2.75 -18.66 -23.95
C THR A 162 2.52 -17.65 -25.06
N GLU A 163 3.11 -17.85 -26.23
CA GLU A 163 2.88 -16.96 -27.40
C GLU A 163 1.39 -16.85 -27.78
N LYS A 164 0.62 -17.90 -27.57
CA LYS A 164 -0.76 -18.01 -28.07
C LYS A 164 -1.83 -17.83 -27.01
N TRP A 165 -1.54 -18.03 -25.72
CA TRP A 165 -2.55 -18.03 -24.68
C TRP A 165 -1.98 -17.76 -23.30
N VAL A 166 -2.88 -17.41 -22.36
CA VAL A 166 -2.59 -17.26 -20.93
C VAL A 166 -3.25 -18.41 -20.18
N ALA A 167 -2.50 -19.08 -19.31
CA ALA A 167 -3.00 -20.20 -18.54
C ALA A 167 -3.93 -19.76 -17.43
N ASN A 168 -5.03 -20.48 -17.23
CA ASN A 168 -5.82 -20.36 -16.01
C ASN A 168 -4.93 -20.68 -14.79
N THR A 169 -4.71 -19.72 -13.93
CA THR A 169 -3.72 -19.81 -12.85
C THR A 169 -4.39 -19.54 -11.50
N LEU A 170 -4.11 -20.37 -10.52
CA LEU A 170 -4.52 -20.17 -9.14
C LEU A 170 -3.26 -19.99 -8.27
N ILE A 171 -3.17 -18.85 -7.57
CA ILE A 171 -2.05 -18.54 -6.67
C ILE A 171 -2.49 -18.85 -5.22
N ILE A 172 -1.82 -19.81 -4.59
CA ILE A 172 -2.10 -20.22 -3.22
C ILE A 172 -0.84 -20.10 -2.38
N SER A 173 -0.94 -19.37 -1.27
CA SER A 173 0.12 -19.33 -0.26
C SER A 173 -0.43 -18.89 1.10
N PRO A 174 0.29 -19.10 2.20
CA PRO A 174 -0.06 -18.50 3.49
C PRO A 174 -0.16 -16.98 3.43
N PRO A 175 -0.81 -16.34 4.41
CA PRO A 175 -0.80 -14.87 4.54
C PRO A 175 0.63 -14.32 4.56
N ARG A 176 0.81 -13.08 4.04
CA ARG A 176 2.09 -12.34 4.02
C ARG A 176 3.22 -13.01 3.21
N CYS A 177 2.91 -13.94 2.33
CA CYS A 177 3.90 -14.60 1.46
C CYS A 177 3.99 -13.96 0.06
N GLY A 178 3.57 -12.71 -0.11
CA GLY A 178 3.75 -11.97 -1.35
C GLY A 178 2.77 -12.30 -2.48
N LYS A 179 1.59 -12.92 -2.21
CA LYS A 179 0.58 -13.22 -3.26
C LYS A 179 0.19 -12.01 -4.08
N THR A 180 -0.21 -10.92 -3.39
CA THR A 180 -0.63 -9.67 -4.04
C THR A 180 0.52 -9.04 -4.81
N THR A 181 1.72 -9.04 -4.26
CA THR A 181 2.94 -8.55 -4.95
C THR A 181 3.20 -9.32 -6.24
N LEU A 182 3.13 -10.66 -6.17
CA LEU A 182 3.28 -11.53 -7.34
C LEU A 182 2.19 -11.27 -8.38
N LEU A 183 0.93 -11.15 -7.95
CA LEU A 183 -0.21 -10.91 -8.84
C LEU A 183 -0.10 -9.56 -9.56
N ARG A 184 0.29 -8.50 -8.86
CA ARG A 184 0.55 -7.18 -9.46
C ARG A 184 1.59 -7.26 -10.57
N ASP A 185 2.71 -7.93 -10.33
CA ASP A 185 3.77 -8.05 -11.33
C ASP A 185 3.36 -8.94 -12.51
N ILE A 186 2.57 -9.99 -12.30
CA ILE A 186 1.96 -10.78 -13.37
C ILE A 186 1.05 -9.90 -14.24
N ILE A 187 0.16 -9.12 -13.63
CA ILE A 187 -0.75 -8.20 -14.34
C ILE A 187 0.07 -7.20 -15.16
N ARG A 188 1.07 -6.57 -14.54
CA ARG A 188 1.98 -5.62 -15.20
C ARG A 188 2.66 -6.25 -16.42
N GLN A 189 3.26 -7.43 -16.26
CA GLN A 189 3.98 -8.11 -17.34
C GLN A 189 3.04 -8.58 -18.46
N LEU A 190 1.84 -9.04 -18.12
CA LEU A 190 0.84 -9.41 -19.13
C LEU A 190 0.31 -8.18 -19.87
N SER A 191 0.11 -7.05 -19.19
CA SER A 191 -0.39 -5.81 -19.79
C SER A 191 0.66 -5.12 -20.68
N ASN A 192 1.91 -5.05 -20.24
CA ASN A 192 2.98 -4.38 -20.97
C ASN A 192 3.60 -5.25 -22.06
N GLY A 193 3.35 -6.55 -22.03
CA GLY A 193 4.05 -7.56 -22.82
C GLY A 193 5.19 -8.21 -22.03
N TRP A 194 5.40 -9.49 -22.26
CA TRP A 194 6.44 -10.28 -21.62
C TRP A 194 7.29 -11.01 -22.68
N ALA A 195 8.61 -10.98 -22.50
CA ALA A 195 9.57 -11.46 -23.49
C ALA A 195 9.29 -10.81 -24.88
N ASN A 196 9.06 -11.58 -25.90
CA ASN A 196 8.74 -11.10 -27.26
C ASN A 196 7.24 -11.09 -27.55
N THR A 197 6.38 -11.19 -26.52
CA THR A 197 4.91 -11.20 -26.71
C THR A 197 4.33 -9.80 -26.52
N GLN A 198 3.33 -9.47 -27.32
CA GLN A 198 2.59 -8.22 -27.21
C GLN A 198 1.80 -8.19 -25.90
N GLY A 199 1.65 -7.00 -25.31
CA GLY A 199 0.80 -6.77 -24.15
C GLY A 199 -0.66 -7.08 -24.43
N LEU A 200 -1.37 -7.44 -23.38
CA LEU A 200 -2.78 -7.81 -23.42
C LEU A 200 -3.63 -6.77 -22.70
N THR A 201 -4.88 -6.61 -23.14
CA THR A 201 -5.88 -5.90 -22.37
C THR A 201 -6.31 -6.75 -21.18
N ILE A 202 -6.09 -6.26 -19.96
CA ILE A 202 -6.36 -6.98 -18.72
C ILE A 202 -7.52 -6.31 -17.98
N GLY A 203 -8.53 -7.09 -17.63
CA GLY A 203 -9.56 -6.69 -16.67
C GLY A 203 -9.17 -7.20 -15.28
N VAL A 204 -9.21 -6.30 -14.28
CA VAL A 204 -8.93 -6.65 -12.88
C VAL A 204 -10.18 -6.45 -12.04
N VAL A 205 -10.54 -7.47 -11.26
CA VAL A 205 -11.57 -7.37 -10.22
C VAL A 205 -10.87 -7.46 -8.88
N ASP A 206 -10.84 -6.36 -8.16
CA ASP A 206 -10.17 -6.24 -6.87
C ASP A 206 -11.16 -5.78 -5.80
N GLU A 207 -11.69 -6.74 -5.06
CA GLU A 207 -12.70 -6.51 -4.01
C GLU A 207 -12.17 -5.68 -2.84
N ARG A 208 -10.85 -5.69 -2.62
CA ARG A 208 -10.23 -5.07 -1.44
C ARG A 208 -9.34 -3.88 -1.75
N SER A 209 -9.29 -3.43 -2.99
CA SER A 209 -8.39 -2.35 -3.45
C SER A 209 -6.92 -2.61 -3.03
N GLU A 210 -6.46 -3.84 -3.18
CA GLU A 210 -5.10 -4.27 -2.82
C GLU A 210 -4.15 -4.34 -4.03
N LEU A 211 -4.66 -4.13 -5.26
CA LEU A 211 -3.92 -4.26 -6.53
C LEU A 211 -3.58 -2.90 -7.16
#